data_3d0572c8ef05dacdb39dd939d33e4044
#
_entry.id   3d0572c8ef05dacdb39dd939d33e4044
#
_cell.length_a   1.000
_cell.length_b   1.000
_cell.length_c   1.000
_cell.angle_alpha   90.00
_cell.angle_beta   90.00
_cell.angle_gamma   90.00
#
_symmetry.space_group_name_H-M   'P 1'
#
loop_
_entity.id
_entity.type
_entity.pdbx_description
1 polymer ?
#
loop_
_entity_poly.entity_id
_entity_poly.type
_entity_poly.pdbx_seq_one_letter_code
_entity_poly.pdbx_strand_id
1 'polypeptide(L)'
;MVSPVPPALGKMVLLGAIFKCLDPILILASIESTRTFFLKPPNALERANEIRTNMALGLPSDHYAALNAYREWRFIKQEQGRNAANEYAFSNLMHVGGLAMIEKTSLQMLEMLVEWDLVRDIPPSLRYNHELGDPELNVNSDVQPLVLALLSSGLAPNLAVQTSPILLQTGSDPKAIIHPSSINSGGLSIKDVGSSKKHRYLGAGPPGTLLLFSTKNSMSGGIFLRETSIIGPLTGLMFAGKLKSVVDRSNVLTVDDWLPFKFEMGVAPQVCQLIRCVDNVNPSNLCFDI
;
A
#
# COMPACT_ATOMS: atom_id res chain seq x y z
N MET A 1 -20.36 15.63 9.07
CA MET A 1 -18.89 15.94 9.12
C MET A 1 -18.26 15.36 7.86
N VAL A 2 -17.46 16.10 7.10
CA VAL A 2 -16.79 15.55 5.89
C VAL A 2 -15.60 14.71 6.35
N SER A 3 -15.56 13.44 5.94
CA SER A 3 -14.41 12.57 6.24
C SER A 3 -13.11 13.21 5.69
N PRO A 4 -12.03 13.29 6.48
CA PRO A 4 -10.76 13.86 6.05
C PRO A 4 -10.05 13.01 5.00
N VAL A 5 -10.57 11.83 4.68
CA VAL A 5 -9.96 10.85 3.78
C VAL A 5 -10.91 10.41 2.67
N PRO A 6 -10.39 10.07 1.47
CA PRO A 6 -11.18 9.48 0.40
C PRO A 6 -11.92 8.21 0.86
N PRO A 7 -13.12 7.93 0.32
CA PRO A 7 -13.93 6.77 0.75
C PRO A 7 -13.20 5.43 0.70
N ALA A 8 -12.33 5.23 -0.30
CA ALA A 8 -11.53 4.00 -0.44
C ALA A 8 -10.57 3.81 0.74
N LEU A 9 -9.92 4.88 1.21
CA LEU A 9 -9.05 4.83 2.39
C LEU A 9 -9.86 4.66 3.67
N GLY A 10 -11.07 5.24 3.76
CA GLY A 10 -11.99 4.99 4.86
C GLY A 10 -12.38 3.50 4.97
N LYS A 11 -12.71 2.87 3.84
CA LYS A 11 -12.95 1.42 3.76
C LYS A 11 -11.73 0.62 4.24
N MET A 12 -10.52 0.98 3.79
CA MET A 12 -9.29 0.32 4.21
C MET A 12 -9.09 0.39 5.72
N VAL A 13 -9.34 1.53 6.33
CA VAL A 13 -9.22 1.74 7.79
C VAL A 13 -10.22 0.88 8.57
N LEU A 14 -11.46 0.79 8.12
CA LEU A 14 -12.48 -0.09 8.73
C LEU A 14 -12.06 -1.57 8.64
N LEU A 15 -11.56 -2.00 7.50
CA LEU A 15 -11.01 -3.35 7.35
C LEU A 15 -9.80 -3.57 8.27
N GLY A 16 -8.95 -2.56 8.49
CA GLY A 16 -7.84 -2.60 9.44
C GLY A 16 -8.29 -2.94 10.87
N ALA A 17 -9.39 -2.34 11.33
CA ALA A 17 -9.98 -2.66 12.63
C ALA A 17 -10.56 -4.09 12.65
N ILE A 18 -11.31 -4.49 11.63
CA ILE A 18 -11.92 -5.83 11.53
C ILE A 18 -10.87 -6.94 11.51
N PHE A 19 -9.81 -6.76 10.73
CA PHE A 19 -8.72 -7.74 10.58
C PHE A 19 -7.61 -7.60 11.63
N LYS A 20 -7.78 -6.73 12.63
CA LYS A 20 -6.86 -6.55 13.76
C LYS A 20 -5.44 -6.18 13.35
N CYS A 21 -5.30 -5.25 12.42
CA CYS A 21 -4.04 -4.63 11.99
C CYS A 21 -4.22 -3.11 11.84
N LEU A 22 -4.83 -2.50 12.85
CA LEU A 22 -5.29 -1.11 12.80
C LEU A 22 -4.14 -0.11 12.68
N ASP A 23 -3.07 -0.24 13.48
CA ASP A 23 -1.94 0.69 13.47
C ASP A 23 -1.28 0.84 12.08
N PRO A 24 -0.79 -0.22 11.44
CA PRO A 24 -0.17 -0.09 10.12
C PRO A 24 -1.12 0.47 9.07
N ILE A 25 -2.41 0.13 9.17
CA ILE A 25 -3.42 0.60 8.20
C ILE A 25 -3.75 2.07 8.40
N LEU A 26 -3.85 2.57 9.63
CA LEU A 26 -3.99 4.00 9.92
C LEU A 26 -2.80 4.81 9.39
N ILE A 27 -1.58 4.30 9.58
CA ILE A 27 -0.36 4.95 9.08
C ILE A 27 -0.35 4.96 7.54
N LEU A 28 -0.61 3.81 6.89
CA LEU A 28 -0.63 3.72 5.43
C LEU A 28 -1.73 4.60 4.82
N ALA A 29 -2.94 4.62 5.39
CA ALA A 29 -4.00 5.51 4.96
C ALA A 29 -3.60 7.00 5.07
N SER A 30 -2.87 7.33 6.14
CA SER A 30 -2.35 8.69 6.33
C SER A 30 -1.25 9.03 5.33
N ILE A 31 -0.37 8.09 5.00
CA ILE A 31 0.67 8.26 3.97
C ILE A 31 0.01 8.49 2.60
N GLU A 32 -1.00 7.69 2.24
CA GLU A 32 -1.70 7.81 0.96
C GLU A 32 -2.54 9.09 0.84
N SER A 33 -3.03 9.64 1.95
CA SER A 33 -3.79 10.91 1.97
C SER A 33 -2.91 12.16 2.00
N THR A 34 -1.61 12.01 2.26
CA THR A 34 -0.66 13.12 2.38
C THR A 34 0.36 13.08 1.23
N ARG A 35 1.23 14.08 1.17
CA ARG A 35 2.39 14.03 0.27
C ARG A 35 3.48 13.15 0.87
N THR A 36 4.25 12.49 0.00
CA THR A 36 5.43 11.72 0.44
C THR A 36 6.35 12.56 1.32
N PHE A 37 6.79 12.00 2.42
CA PHE A 37 7.74 12.62 3.33
C PHE A 37 9.21 12.30 2.99
N PHE A 38 9.47 11.36 2.10
CA PHE A 38 10.82 11.09 1.61
C PHE A 38 11.29 12.20 0.67
N LEU A 39 12.41 12.82 1.01
CA LEU A 39 13.07 13.81 0.17
C LEU A 39 13.85 13.11 -0.96
N LYS A 40 13.87 13.73 -2.13
CA LYS A 40 14.55 13.23 -3.33
C LYS A 40 15.44 14.34 -3.89
N PRO A 41 16.51 14.73 -3.17
CA PRO A 41 17.38 15.79 -3.66
C PRO A 41 18.09 15.33 -4.94
N PRO A 42 18.14 16.17 -6.00
CA PRO A 42 18.68 15.77 -7.31
C PRO A 42 20.15 15.30 -7.25
N ASN A 43 20.92 15.82 -6.31
CA ASN A 43 22.33 15.47 -6.09
C ASN A 43 22.55 14.26 -5.19
N ALA A 44 21.51 13.62 -4.66
CA ALA A 44 21.59 12.49 -3.75
C ALA A 44 20.52 11.41 -4.00
N LEU A 45 20.14 11.21 -5.28
CA LEU A 45 19.08 10.25 -5.64
C LEU A 45 19.46 8.81 -5.30
N GLU A 46 20.72 8.42 -5.51
CA GLU A 46 21.21 7.07 -5.20
C GLU A 46 21.10 6.82 -3.69
N ARG A 47 21.60 7.75 -2.88
CA ARG A 47 21.48 7.67 -1.41
C ARG A 47 20.02 7.63 -0.95
N ALA A 48 19.14 8.42 -1.56
CA ALA A 48 17.71 8.41 -1.23
C ALA A 48 17.06 7.06 -1.57
N ASN A 49 17.48 6.42 -2.65
CA ASN A 49 17.00 5.09 -3.03
C ASN A 49 17.55 4.01 -2.08
N GLU A 50 18.83 4.09 -1.73
CA GLU A 50 19.47 3.17 -0.78
C GLU A 50 18.79 3.23 0.60
N ILE A 51 18.56 4.43 1.14
CA ILE A 51 17.86 4.62 2.42
C ILE A 51 16.50 3.94 2.38
N ARG A 52 15.69 4.17 1.33
CA ARG A 52 14.37 3.54 1.22
C ARG A 52 14.43 2.03 1.07
N THR A 53 15.40 1.52 0.31
CA THR A 53 15.62 0.08 0.17
C THR A 53 15.95 -0.56 1.51
N ASN A 54 16.81 0.09 2.31
CA ASN A 54 17.15 -0.38 3.66
C ASN A 54 15.92 -0.37 4.59
N MET A 55 15.09 0.69 4.52
CA MET A 55 13.86 0.78 5.31
C MET A 55 12.78 -0.22 4.91
N ALA A 56 12.83 -0.72 3.67
CA ALA A 56 11.93 -1.78 3.23
C ALA A 56 12.24 -3.15 3.86
N LEU A 57 13.39 -3.31 4.54
CA LEU A 57 13.81 -4.54 5.22
C LEU A 57 13.76 -5.79 4.32
N GLY A 58 14.15 -5.63 3.07
CA GLY A 58 14.15 -6.69 2.06
C GLY A 58 12.78 -6.95 1.39
N LEU A 59 11.75 -6.22 1.75
CA LEU A 59 10.45 -6.31 1.08
C LEU A 59 10.42 -5.47 -0.20
N PRO A 60 9.88 -5.98 -1.31
CA PRO A 60 9.71 -5.23 -2.53
C PRO A 60 8.51 -4.28 -2.45
N SER A 61 8.54 -3.32 -1.53
CA SER A 61 7.41 -2.46 -1.19
C SER A 61 7.84 -1.06 -0.76
N ASP A 62 7.57 -0.05 -1.58
CA ASP A 62 7.73 1.36 -1.21
C ASP A 62 6.83 1.73 -0.02
N HIS A 63 5.64 1.13 0.07
CA HIS A 63 4.71 1.37 1.18
C HIS A 63 5.25 0.85 2.51
N TYR A 64 5.87 -0.34 2.51
CA TYR A 64 6.53 -0.86 3.70
C TYR A 64 7.77 -0.06 4.07
N ALA A 65 8.53 0.43 3.10
CA ALA A 65 9.64 1.35 3.38
C ALA A 65 9.14 2.61 4.11
N ALA A 66 8.02 3.17 3.67
CA ALA A 66 7.41 4.34 4.29
C ALA A 66 6.82 4.02 5.68
N LEU A 67 6.13 2.88 5.83
CA LEU A 67 5.58 2.42 7.10
C LEU A 67 6.68 2.23 8.16
N ASN A 68 7.74 1.51 7.81
CA ASN A 68 8.86 1.24 8.71
C ASN A 68 9.61 2.51 9.09
N ALA A 69 9.86 3.40 8.11
CA ALA A 69 10.51 4.69 8.37
C ALA A 69 9.70 5.56 9.35
N TYR A 70 8.38 5.59 9.20
CA TYR A 70 7.51 6.31 10.11
C TYR A 70 7.46 5.66 11.51
N ARG A 71 7.34 4.33 11.58
CA ARG A 71 7.33 3.60 12.87
C ARG A 71 8.60 3.84 13.65
N GLU A 72 9.75 3.78 13.01
CA GLU A 72 11.04 4.05 13.64
C GLU A 72 11.14 5.50 14.12
N TRP A 73 10.75 6.48 13.29
CA TRP A 73 10.68 7.88 13.69
C TRP A 73 9.76 8.10 14.91
N ARG A 74 8.60 7.47 14.92
CA ARG A 74 7.62 7.54 16.02
C ARG A 74 8.22 6.95 17.29
N PHE A 75 8.85 5.78 17.19
CA PHE A 75 9.51 5.12 18.32
C PHE A 75 10.63 6.01 18.92
N ILE A 76 11.53 6.52 18.10
CA ILE A 76 12.61 7.44 18.56
C ILE A 76 12.01 8.69 19.22
N LYS A 77 10.93 9.23 18.66
CA LYS A 77 10.26 10.41 19.20
C LYS A 77 9.72 10.16 20.61
N GLN A 78 9.16 8.99 20.85
CA GLN A 78 8.56 8.61 22.14
C GLN A 78 9.64 8.26 23.18
N GLU A 79 10.66 7.53 22.80
CA GLU A 79 11.70 7.05 23.72
C GLU A 79 12.81 8.08 23.98
N GLN A 80 13.21 8.84 22.97
CA GLN A 80 14.39 9.72 23.02
C GLN A 80 14.05 11.20 22.83
N GLY A 81 12.78 11.48 22.51
CA GLY A 81 12.28 12.83 22.36
C GLY A 81 12.38 13.40 20.94
N ARG A 82 11.78 14.57 20.78
CA ARG A 82 11.59 15.22 19.47
C ARG A 82 12.90 15.56 18.75
N ASN A 83 13.95 15.93 19.49
CA ASN A 83 15.22 16.32 18.88
C ASN A 83 15.89 15.12 18.21
N ALA A 84 15.97 13.97 18.90
CA ALA A 84 16.52 12.74 18.35
C ALA A 84 15.72 12.27 17.12
N ALA A 85 14.39 12.35 17.17
CA ALA A 85 13.54 12.02 16.03
C ALA A 85 13.76 12.94 14.82
N ASN A 86 14.01 14.23 15.05
CA ASN A 86 14.35 15.17 13.98
C ASN A 86 15.72 14.86 13.36
N GLU A 87 16.72 14.55 14.15
CA GLU A 87 18.05 14.12 13.68
C GLU A 87 17.95 12.84 12.85
N TYR A 88 17.18 11.87 13.32
CA TYR A 88 16.89 10.65 12.54
C TYR A 88 16.23 10.98 11.19
N ALA A 89 15.24 11.85 11.17
CA ALA A 89 14.56 12.26 9.95
C ALA A 89 15.51 12.96 8.96
N PHE A 90 16.36 13.89 9.42
CA PHE A 90 17.34 14.56 8.57
C PHE A 90 18.38 13.60 8.01
N SER A 91 18.91 12.70 8.85
CA SER A 91 19.92 11.71 8.46
C SER A 91 19.40 10.75 7.39
N ASN A 92 18.09 10.49 7.39
CA ASN A 92 17.41 9.59 6.47
C ASN A 92 16.63 10.31 5.37
N LEU A 93 16.95 11.57 5.08
CA LEU A 93 16.33 12.36 4.01
C LEU A 93 14.80 12.38 4.10
N MET A 94 14.27 12.59 5.31
CA MET A 94 12.84 12.69 5.56
C MET A 94 12.42 14.11 5.95
N HIS A 95 11.25 14.52 5.51
CA HIS A 95 10.65 15.81 5.83
C HIS A 95 9.87 15.73 7.15
N VAL A 96 10.39 16.36 8.21
CA VAL A 96 9.80 16.33 9.56
C VAL A 96 8.32 16.78 9.55
N GLY A 97 7.99 17.83 8.79
CA GLY A 97 6.61 18.30 8.67
C GLY A 97 5.67 17.27 8.03
N GLY A 98 6.18 16.45 7.10
CA GLY A 98 5.43 15.33 6.50
C GLY A 98 5.15 14.23 7.53
N LEU A 99 6.16 13.86 8.32
CA LEU A 99 6.00 12.88 9.40
C LEU A 99 5.00 13.36 10.47
N ALA A 100 5.07 14.62 10.86
CA ALA A 100 4.11 15.22 11.81
C ALA A 100 2.68 15.27 11.22
N MET A 101 2.54 15.46 9.91
CA MET A 101 1.23 15.42 9.25
C MET A 101 0.65 14.01 9.27
N ILE A 102 1.45 12.98 9.00
CA ILE A 102 1.03 11.56 9.09
C ILE A 102 0.57 11.25 10.51
N GLU A 103 1.34 11.65 11.53
CA GLU A 103 0.96 11.48 12.93
C GLU A 103 -0.40 12.11 13.23
N LYS A 104 -0.58 13.37 12.83
CA LYS A 104 -1.85 14.07 13.04
C LYS A 104 -3.02 13.38 12.33
N THR A 105 -2.83 13.02 11.07
CA THR A 105 -3.89 12.41 10.26
C THR A 105 -4.26 11.02 10.78
N SER A 106 -3.29 10.21 11.19
CA SER A 106 -3.55 8.88 11.75
C SER A 106 -4.29 8.95 13.08
N LEU A 107 -3.97 9.92 13.94
CA LEU A 107 -4.70 10.18 15.17
C LEU A 107 -6.14 10.66 14.89
N GLN A 108 -6.34 11.56 13.93
CA GLN A 108 -7.69 12.00 13.56
C GLN A 108 -8.56 10.85 13.03
N MET A 109 -7.99 9.93 12.24
CA MET A 109 -8.71 8.74 11.78
C MET A 109 -9.06 7.81 12.95
N LEU A 110 -8.16 7.64 13.92
CA LEU A 110 -8.45 6.86 15.14
C LEU A 110 -9.57 7.51 15.95
N GLU A 111 -9.51 8.83 16.18
CA GLU A 111 -10.54 9.60 16.88
C GLU A 111 -11.91 9.42 16.22
N MET A 112 -11.98 9.46 14.89
CA MET A 112 -13.22 9.19 14.15
C MET A 112 -13.78 7.78 14.39
N LEU A 113 -12.92 6.77 14.44
CA LEU A 113 -13.35 5.40 14.75
C LEU A 113 -13.89 5.27 16.18
N VAL A 114 -13.30 6.01 17.11
CA VAL A 114 -13.78 6.09 18.49
C VAL A 114 -15.12 6.82 18.57
N GLU A 115 -15.26 7.97 17.89
CA GLU A 115 -16.53 8.72 17.84
C GLU A 115 -17.68 7.90 17.22
N TRP A 116 -17.37 6.99 16.30
CA TRP A 116 -18.36 6.09 15.70
C TRP A 116 -18.59 4.80 16.48
N ASP A 117 -18.02 4.69 17.69
CA ASP A 117 -18.11 3.50 18.56
C ASP A 117 -17.61 2.19 17.89
N LEU A 118 -16.71 2.32 16.93
CA LEU A 118 -16.09 1.18 16.23
C LEU A 118 -14.83 0.68 16.93
N VAL A 119 -14.17 1.54 17.69
CA VAL A 119 -12.94 1.27 18.42
C VAL A 119 -13.01 1.92 19.79
N ARG A 120 -12.50 1.21 20.81
CA ARG A 120 -12.41 1.77 22.17
C ARG A 120 -11.33 2.83 22.23
N ASP A 121 -11.61 3.92 22.96
CA ASP A 121 -10.57 4.88 23.32
C ASP A 121 -9.65 4.30 24.39
N ILE A 122 -8.37 4.22 24.08
CA ILE A 122 -7.35 3.72 24.99
C ILE A 122 -6.31 4.80 25.22
N PRO A 123 -6.01 5.14 26.50
CA PRO A 123 -4.95 6.08 26.82
C PRO A 123 -3.62 5.66 26.18
N PRO A 124 -2.80 6.62 25.70
CA PRO A 124 -1.49 6.32 25.10
C PRO A 124 -0.57 5.46 26.00
N SER A 125 -0.69 5.58 27.31
CA SER A 125 0.08 4.81 28.30
C SER A 125 -0.23 3.30 28.32
N LEU A 126 -1.37 2.89 27.78
CA LEU A 126 -1.77 1.48 27.69
C LEU A 126 -1.53 0.89 26.29
N ARG A 127 -1.06 1.67 25.33
CA ARG A 127 -0.74 1.21 23.98
C ARG A 127 0.56 0.43 23.97
N TYR A 128 0.54 -0.72 23.31
CA TYR A 128 1.74 -1.54 23.13
C TYR A 128 2.65 -0.92 22.05
N ASN A 129 3.95 -0.82 22.31
CA ASN A 129 4.95 -0.29 21.37
C ASN A 129 4.56 1.06 20.71
N HIS A 130 3.82 1.91 21.42
CA HIS A 130 3.28 3.18 20.91
C HIS A 130 2.36 3.04 19.67
N GLU A 131 1.83 1.85 19.43
CA GLU A 131 0.87 1.59 18.36
C GLU A 131 -0.45 2.32 18.60
N LEU A 132 -1.14 2.66 17.53
CA LEU A 132 -2.44 3.30 17.58
C LEU A 132 -3.55 2.27 17.84
N GLY A 133 -4.48 2.62 18.72
CA GLY A 133 -5.62 1.77 19.08
C GLY A 133 -5.31 0.72 20.14
N ASP A 134 -6.29 -0.14 20.40
CA ASP A 134 -6.21 -1.24 21.35
C ASP A 134 -5.20 -2.30 20.86
N PRO A 135 -4.34 -2.88 21.73
CA PRO A 135 -3.49 -4.00 21.38
C PRO A 135 -4.24 -5.19 20.76
N GLU A 136 -5.49 -5.43 21.16
CA GLU A 136 -6.34 -6.47 20.54
C GLU A 136 -6.67 -6.20 19.07
N LEU A 137 -6.64 -4.93 18.64
CA LEU A 137 -6.85 -4.53 17.26
C LEU A 137 -5.56 -4.52 16.44
N ASN A 138 -4.44 -4.89 17.03
CA ASN A 138 -3.11 -4.88 16.41
C ASN A 138 -2.43 -6.25 16.39
N VAL A 139 -3.12 -7.31 16.79
CA VAL A 139 -2.58 -8.69 16.85
C VAL A 139 -2.01 -9.16 15.51
N ASN A 140 -2.53 -8.69 14.40
CA ASN A 140 -2.10 -9.06 13.05
C ASN A 140 -1.26 -7.97 12.36
N SER A 141 -0.80 -6.95 13.09
CA SER A 141 -0.07 -5.80 12.53
C SER A 141 1.24 -6.16 11.83
N ASP A 142 1.83 -7.30 12.17
CA ASP A 142 3.07 -7.80 11.57
C ASP A 142 2.83 -8.83 10.46
N VAL A 143 1.58 -9.18 10.16
CA VAL A 143 1.22 -10.08 9.07
C VAL A 143 1.25 -9.33 7.74
N GLN A 144 2.45 -9.22 7.16
CA GLN A 144 2.72 -8.44 5.93
C GLN A 144 1.77 -8.73 4.76
N PRO A 145 1.45 -9.99 4.40
CA PRO A 145 0.53 -10.26 3.31
C PRO A 145 -0.88 -9.70 3.57
N LEU A 146 -1.32 -9.71 4.84
CA LEU A 146 -2.61 -9.15 5.23
C LEU A 146 -2.62 -7.63 5.12
N VAL A 147 -1.60 -6.96 5.64
CA VAL A 147 -1.47 -5.49 5.55
C VAL A 147 -1.45 -5.04 4.08
N LEU A 148 -0.70 -5.73 3.20
CA LEU A 148 -0.69 -5.46 1.76
C LEU A 148 -2.05 -5.76 1.10
N ALA A 149 -2.76 -6.78 1.57
CA ALA A 149 -4.09 -7.10 1.10
C ALA A 149 -5.08 -5.96 1.42
N LEU A 150 -5.05 -5.44 2.64
CA LEU A 150 -5.89 -4.32 3.04
C LEU A 150 -5.49 -3.02 2.35
N LEU A 151 -4.19 -2.77 2.18
CA LEU A 151 -3.71 -1.65 1.37
C LEU A 151 -4.26 -1.72 -0.05
N SER A 152 -4.33 -2.92 -0.65
CA SER A 152 -4.89 -3.08 -2.00
C SER A 152 -6.36 -2.64 -2.09
N SER A 153 -7.13 -2.80 -1.02
CA SER A 153 -8.53 -2.32 -0.97
C SER A 153 -8.65 -0.80 -0.98
N GLY A 154 -7.69 -0.12 -0.37
CA GLY A 154 -7.63 1.35 -0.33
C GLY A 154 -7.08 1.98 -1.61
N LEU A 155 -6.22 1.25 -2.32
CA LEU A 155 -5.61 1.71 -3.57
C LEU A 155 -6.38 1.28 -4.82
N ALA A 156 -7.37 0.37 -4.69
CA ALA A 156 -8.15 -0.08 -5.83
C ALA A 156 -8.74 1.13 -6.63
N PRO A 157 -8.65 1.12 -7.98
CA PRO A 157 -8.25 0.04 -8.87
C PRO A 157 -6.76 0.08 -9.29
N ASN A 158 -5.87 0.66 -8.50
CA ASN A 158 -4.46 0.88 -8.83
C ASN A 158 -3.64 -0.42 -8.79
N LEU A 159 -3.93 -1.31 -9.71
CA LEU A 159 -3.26 -2.61 -9.87
C LEU A 159 -2.57 -2.68 -11.22
N ALA A 160 -1.37 -3.25 -11.24
CA ALA A 160 -0.62 -3.50 -12.45
C ALA A 160 -0.11 -4.94 -12.50
N VAL A 161 0.04 -5.49 -13.70
CA VAL A 161 0.66 -6.80 -13.95
C VAL A 161 1.88 -6.63 -14.82
N GLN A 162 2.96 -7.29 -14.48
CA GLN A 162 4.17 -7.29 -15.27
C GLN A 162 3.98 -8.17 -16.51
N THR A 163 4.16 -7.57 -17.69
CA THR A 163 3.99 -8.26 -18.99
C THR A 163 5.34 -8.60 -19.64
N SER A 164 6.37 -7.84 -19.32
CA SER A 164 7.74 -8.05 -19.81
C SER A 164 8.75 -7.54 -18.78
N PRO A 165 10.06 -7.73 -18.94
CA PRO A 165 11.07 -7.29 -17.97
C PRO A 165 10.98 -5.83 -17.51
N ILE A 166 10.42 -4.94 -18.34
CA ILE A 166 10.33 -3.49 -18.05
C ILE A 166 8.91 -2.97 -18.14
N LEU A 167 7.99 -3.69 -18.79
CA LEU A 167 6.65 -3.19 -19.04
C LEU A 167 5.62 -3.82 -18.11
N LEU A 168 4.73 -2.97 -17.66
CA LEU A 168 3.54 -3.34 -16.91
C LEU A 168 2.29 -2.96 -17.69
N GLN A 169 1.20 -3.61 -17.39
CA GLN A 169 -0.15 -3.28 -17.86
C GLN A 169 -1.01 -2.94 -16.65
N THR A 170 -1.82 -1.90 -16.78
CA THR A 170 -2.90 -1.54 -15.83
C THR A 170 -4.25 -1.71 -16.50
N GLY A 171 -5.33 -1.57 -15.78
CA GLY A 171 -6.68 -1.63 -16.35
C GLY A 171 -6.94 -0.55 -17.41
N SER A 172 -6.24 0.58 -17.36
CA SER A 172 -6.42 1.70 -18.29
C SER A 172 -5.26 1.88 -19.29
N ASP A 173 -4.08 1.34 -18.97
CA ASP A 173 -2.86 1.60 -19.75
C ASP A 173 -2.20 0.28 -20.14
N PRO A 174 -2.08 -0.03 -21.45
CA PRO A 174 -1.50 -1.28 -21.91
C PRO A 174 0.03 -1.32 -21.74
N LYS A 175 0.65 -0.16 -21.51
CA LYS A 175 2.11 -0.04 -21.30
C LYS A 175 2.39 1.02 -20.24
N ALA A 176 2.92 0.57 -19.12
CA ALA A 176 3.43 1.41 -18.05
C ALA A 176 4.80 0.93 -17.60
N ILE A 177 5.53 1.76 -16.86
CA ILE A 177 6.90 1.49 -16.39
C ILE A 177 6.96 1.90 -14.92
N ILE A 178 7.73 1.19 -14.10
CA ILE A 178 8.00 1.60 -12.72
C ILE A 178 8.86 2.87 -12.74
N HIS A 179 8.45 3.89 -11.99
CA HIS A 179 9.21 5.12 -11.88
C HIS A 179 10.56 4.87 -11.20
N PRO A 180 11.68 5.47 -11.69
CA PRO A 180 13.02 5.26 -11.12
C PRO A 180 13.17 5.57 -9.63
N SER A 181 12.22 6.29 -9.04
CA SER A 181 12.19 6.56 -7.62
C SER A 181 11.62 5.43 -6.77
N SER A 182 11.05 4.40 -7.35
CA SER A 182 10.59 3.22 -6.61
C SER A 182 11.76 2.26 -6.35
N ILE A 183 11.74 1.58 -5.21
CA ILE A 183 12.70 0.51 -4.89
C ILE A 183 12.59 -0.66 -5.87
N ASN A 184 11.42 -0.84 -6.48
CA ASN A 184 11.16 -1.89 -7.46
C ASN A 184 11.63 -1.54 -8.88
N SER A 185 12.21 -0.35 -9.10
CA SER A 185 12.70 0.08 -10.42
C SER A 185 13.97 -0.64 -10.89
N GLY A 186 14.64 -1.38 -10.01
CA GLY A 186 15.89 -2.07 -10.31
C GLY A 186 17.04 -1.15 -10.70
N GLY A 187 16.99 0.14 -10.33
CA GLY A 187 18.00 1.14 -10.68
C GLY A 187 17.86 1.76 -12.06
N LEU A 188 16.69 1.61 -12.73
CA LEU A 188 16.40 2.29 -13.99
C LEU A 188 16.52 3.81 -13.85
N SER A 189 17.31 4.42 -14.76
CA SER A 189 17.26 5.87 -14.98
C SER A 189 16.22 6.20 -16.06
N ILE A 190 15.60 7.38 -15.97
CA ILE A 190 14.69 7.88 -17.03
C ILE A 190 15.42 7.92 -18.41
N LYS A 191 16.74 8.15 -18.40
CA LYS A 191 17.57 8.16 -19.61
C LYS A 191 17.76 6.76 -20.24
N ASP A 192 17.56 5.69 -19.48
CA ASP A 192 17.71 4.32 -19.93
C ASP A 192 16.43 3.78 -20.57
N VAL A 193 15.31 4.46 -20.38
CA VAL A 193 14.02 4.14 -21.00
C VAL A 193 14.11 4.42 -22.49
N GLY A 194 14.15 3.36 -23.31
CA GLY A 194 14.30 3.44 -24.79
C GLY A 194 15.70 3.13 -25.30
N SER A 195 16.70 2.89 -24.46
CA SER A 195 18.01 2.44 -24.90
C SER A 195 18.00 0.92 -25.16
N SER A 196 18.63 0.51 -26.28
CA SER A 196 18.74 -0.90 -26.70
C SER A 196 19.71 -1.74 -25.85
N LYS A 197 20.18 -1.23 -24.70
CA LYS A 197 21.03 -1.99 -23.80
C LYS A 197 20.23 -3.15 -23.21
N LYS A 198 20.78 -4.36 -23.29
CA LYS A 198 20.24 -5.59 -22.70
C LYS A 198 19.91 -5.34 -21.21
N HIS A 199 18.69 -4.92 -20.95
CA HIS A 199 18.20 -4.80 -19.58
C HIS A 199 18.00 -6.22 -19.04
N ARG A 200 18.88 -6.65 -18.12
CA ARG A 200 18.54 -7.71 -17.17
C ARG A 200 17.22 -7.31 -16.50
N TYR A 201 16.40 -8.27 -16.12
CA TYR A 201 15.16 -8.07 -15.39
C TYR A 201 15.31 -6.93 -14.35
N LEU A 202 14.96 -5.72 -14.76
CA LEU A 202 15.01 -4.51 -13.94
C LEU A 202 13.62 -4.13 -13.45
N GLY A 203 12.67 -5.05 -13.59
CA GLY A 203 11.32 -4.90 -13.11
C GLY A 203 11.12 -5.66 -11.79
N ALA A 204 9.94 -5.51 -11.24
CA ALA A 204 9.54 -6.10 -9.97
C ALA A 204 9.59 -7.64 -9.92
N GLY A 205 9.67 -8.32 -11.07
CA GLY A 205 9.68 -9.78 -11.11
C GLY A 205 9.44 -10.35 -12.52
N PRO A 206 9.16 -11.65 -12.62
CA PRO A 206 8.82 -12.29 -13.90
C PRO A 206 7.45 -11.81 -14.42
N PRO A 207 7.12 -12.07 -15.70
CA PRO A 207 5.79 -11.84 -16.24
C PRO A 207 4.71 -12.50 -15.36
N GLY A 208 3.62 -11.77 -15.12
CA GLY A 208 2.55 -12.18 -14.20
C GLY A 208 2.70 -11.68 -12.76
N THR A 209 3.83 -11.05 -12.39
CA THR A 209 3.97 -10.41 -11.09
C THR A 209 2.97 -9.26 -10.95
N LEU A 210 2.26 -9.24 -9.84
CA LEU A 210 1.28 -8.20 -9.52
C LEU A 210 1.90 -7.12 -8.65
N LEU A 211 1.53 -5.87 -8.94
CA LEU A 211 1.98 -4.70 -8.20
C LEU A 211 0.79 -3.80 -7.87
N LEU A 212 0.81 -3.27 -6.66
CA LEU A 212 0.04 -2.07 -6.30
C LEU A 212 0.85 -0.83 -6.62
N PHE A 213 0.18 0.29 -6.89
CA PHE A 213 0.82 1.60 -7.01
C PHE A 213 -0.09 2.69 -6.45
N SER A 214 0.50 3.75 -5.85
CA SER A 214 -0.27 4.88 -5.34
C SER A 214 -0.69 5.83 -6.45
N THR A 215 0.24 6.21 -7.31
CA THR A 215 -0.01 7.19 -8.37
C THR A 215 0.62 6.80 -9.70
N LYS A 216 0.01 7.31 -10.79
CA LYS A 216 0.56 7.22 -12.13
C LYS A 216 0.75 8.62 -12.73
N ASN A 217 1.87 8.82 -13.40
CA ASN A 217 2.21 10.08 -14.04
C ASN A 217 2.53 9.85 -15.52
N SER A 218 1.94 10.67 -16.38
CA SER A 218 2.32 10.73 -17.80
C SER A 218 3.52 11.66 -17.95
N MET A 219 4.60 11.18 -18.55
CA MET A 219 5.81 11.93 -18.87
C MET A 219 6.18 11.67 -20.32
N SER A 220 7.11 12.44 -20.88
CA SER A 220 7.55 12.32 -22.28
C SER A 220 8.05 10.92 -22.71
N GLY A 221 8.33 10.04 -21.76
CA GLY A 221 8.75 8.64 -22.01
C GLY A 221 7.65 7.59 -21.79
N GLY A 222 6.42 7.98 -21.42
CA GLY A 222 5.32 7.05 -21.18
C GLY A 222 4.61 7.25 -19.83
N ILE A 223 3.88 6.22 -19.43
CA ILE A 223 3.18 6.17 -18.13
C ILE A 223 4.11 5.57 -17.08
N PHE A 224 4.32 6.28 -15.97
CA PHE A 224 5.16 5.86 -14.86
C PHE A 224 4.32 5.61 -13.61
N LEU A 225 4.52 4.45 -12.99
CA LEU A 225 3.89 4.05 -11.73
C LEU A 225 4.82 4.39 -10.56
N ARG A 226 4.29 5.03 -9.53
CA ARG A 226 5.03 5.46 -8.34
C ARG A 226 4.51 4.79 -7.09
N GLU A 227 5.38 4.72 -6.10
CA GLU A 227 5.13 4.08 -4.82
C GLU A 227 4.51 2.69 -5.05
N THR A 228 5.34 1.75 -5.46
CA THR A 228 4.89 0.42 -5.86
C THR A 228 5.17 -0.62 -4.79
N SER A 229 4.30 -1.63 -4.71
CA SER A 229 4.51 -2.82 -3.87
C SER A 229 4.15 -4.08 -4.64
N ILE A 230 5.04 -5.07 -4.61
CA ILE A 230 4.73 -6.39 -5.14
C ILE A 230 3.75 -7.08 -4.18
N ILE A 231 2.72 -7.68 -4.75
CA ILE A 231 1.70 -8.42 -3.99
C ILE A 231 1.53 -9.85 -4.53
N GLY A 232 1.10 -10.73 -3.66
CA GLY A 232 0.72 -12.08 -4.07
C GLY A 232 -0.58 -12.12 -4.89
N PRO A 233 -0.76 -13.16 -5.73
CA PRO A 233 -1.97 -13.29 -6.54
C PRO A 233 -3.27 -13.31 -5.73
N LEU A 234 -3.27 -13.97 -4.58
CA LEU A 234 -4.42 -14.04 -3.68
C LEU A 234 -4.80 -12.66 -3.11
N THR A 235 -3.80 -11.85 -2.77
CA THR A 235 -3.99 -10.46 -2.32
C THR A 235 -4.72 -9.63 -3.37
N GLY A 236 -4.23 -9.67 -4.62
CA GLY A 236 -4.86 -8.95 -5.73
C GLY A 236 -6.28 -9.42 -6.02
N LEU A 237 -6.52 -10.73 -5.90
CA LEU A 237 -7.81 -11.33 -6.14
C LEU A 237 -8.86 -10.92 -5.09
N MET A 238 -8.49 -10.90 -3.80
CA MET A 238 -9.45 -10.74 -2.71
C MET A 238 -9.84 -9.28 -2.43
N PHE A 239 -8.95 -8.33 -2.67
CA PHE A 239 -9.15 -6.96 -2.18
C PHE A 239 -8.93 -5.86 -3.22
N ALA A 240 -8.31 -6.17 -4.37
CA ALA A 240 -7.86 -5.11 -5.30
C ALA A 240 -8.92 -4.60 -6.27
N GLY A 241 -10.10 -5.23 -6.35
CA GLY A 241 -11.16 -4.80 -7.29
C GLY A 241 -12.41 -5.66 -7.25
N LYS A 242 -13.31 -5.44 -8.21
CA LYS A 242 -14.57 -6.19 -8.35
C LYS A 242 -14.30 -7.51 -9.06
N LEU A 243 -14.75 -8.60 -8.45
CA LEU A 243 -14.65 -9.92 -9.04
C LEU A 243 -15.85 -10.25 -9.93
N LYS A 244 -15.53 -10.82 -11.09
CA LYS A 244 -16.52 -11.40 -12.01
C LYS A 244 -16.07 -12.78 -12.48
N SER A 245 -17.02 -13.71 -12.57
CA SER A 245 -16.80 -15.00 -13.23
C SER A 245 -16.97 -14.84 -14.74
N VAL A 246 -16.07 -15.47 -15.50
CA VAL A 246 -16.21 -15.51 -16.97
C VAL A 246 -17.20 -16.63 -17.32
N VAL A 247 -18.31 -16.26 -17.95
CA VAL A 247 -19.46 -17.15 -18.21
C VAL A 247 -19.06 -18.43 -18.99
N ASP A 248 -18.15 -18.31 -19.95
CA ASP A 248 -17.71 -19.43 -20.80
C ASP A 248 -16.50 -20.19 -20.25
N ARG A 249 -15.95 -19.80 -19.10
CA ARG A 249 -14.75 -20.39 -18.50
C ARG A 249 -14.92 -20.51 -17.00
N SER A 250 -15.45 -21.62 -16.56
CA SER A 250 -15.76 -21.90 -15.14
C SER A 250 -14.53 -21.89 -14.21
N ASN A 251 -13.32 -21.85 -14.74
CA ASN A 251 -12.06 -21.83 -13.99
C ASN A 251 -11.32 -20.48 -14.07
N VAL A 252 -11.95 -19.42 -14.60
CA VAL A 252 -11.34 -18.09 -14.72
C VAL A 252 -12.20 -17.06 -13.99
N LEU A 253 -11.58 -16.31 -13.10
CA LEU A 253 -12.13 -15.12 -12.47
C LEU A 253 -11.39 -13.89 -13.01
N THR A 254 -12.10 -12.78 -13.19
CA THR A 254 -11.49 -11.51 -13.57
C THR A 254 -11.66 -10.49 -12.45
N VAL A 255 -10.63 -9.71 -12.21
CA VAL A 255 -10.68 -8.52 -11.37
C VAL A 255 -10.83 -7.32 -12.28
N ASP A 256 -11.85 -6.47 -12.01
CA ASP A 256 -12.20 -5.26 -12.76
C ASP A 256 -12.27 -5.46 -14.29
N ASP A 257 -12.74 -6.63 -14.73
CA ASP A 257 -12.93 -7.02 -16.14
C ASP A 257 -11.66 -7.11 -17.01
N TRP A 258 -10.48 -6.85 -16.45
CA TRP A 258 -9.25 -6.83 -17.25
C TRP A 258 -8.16 -7.80 -16.80
N LEU A 259 -8.11 -8.17 -15.51
CA LEU A 259 -7.06 -9.03 -14.95
C LEU A 259 -7.59 -10.45 -14.70
N PRO A 260 -7.26 -11.42 -15.55
CA PRO A 260 -7.74 -12.79 -15.39
C PRO A 260 -6.89 -13.58 -14.41
N PHE A 261 -7.56 -14.34 -13.54
CA PHE A 261 -6.98 -15.35 -12.67
C PHE A 261 -7.50 -16.73 -13.08
N LYS A 262 -6.59 -17.61 -13.46
CA LYS A 262 -6.93 -18.97 -13.85
C LYS A 262 -6.69 -19.92 -12.68
N PHE A 263 -7.68 -20.74 -12.39
CA PHE A 263 -7.64 -21.75 -11.33
C PHE A 263 -7.66 -23.16 -11.91
N GLU A 264 -7.31 -24.14 -11.08
CA GLU A 264 -7.61 -25.53 -11.39
C GLU A 264 -9.13 -25.76 -11.46
N MET A 265 -9.54 -26.80 -12.18
CA MET A 265 -10.96 -27.11 -12.34
C MET A 265 -11.63 -27.33 -10.98
N GLY A 266 -12.75 -26.65 -10.74
CA GLY A 266 -13.52 -26.77 -9.50
C GLY A 266 -13.10 -25.86 -8.36
N VAL A 267 -11.96 -25.16 -8.44
CA VAL A 267 -11.46 -24.27 -7.36
C VAL A 267 -12.08 -22.88 -7.43
N ALA A 268 -12.36 -22.37 -8.64
CA ALA A 268 -12.89 -21.01 -8.81
C ALA A 268 -14.22 -20.75 -8.05
N PRO A 269 -15.21 -21.69 -8.00
CA PRO A 269 -16.41 -21.50 -7.21
C PRO A 269 -16.15 -21.37 -5.70
N GLN A 270 -15.20 -22.16 -5.17
CA GLN A 270 -14.82 -22.10 -3.75
C GLN A 270 -14.16 -20.76 -3.40
N VAL A 271 -13.30 -20.25 -4.28
CA VAL A 271 -12.69 -18.93 -4.14
C VAL A 271 -13.75 -17.84 -4.19
N CYS A 272 -14.70 -17.91 -5.12
CA CYS A 272 -15.84 -16.98 -5.18
C CYS A 272 -16.65 -16.98 -3.89
N GLN A 273 -16.90 -18.16 -3.30
CA GLN A 273 -17.64 -18.28 -2.05
C GLN A 273 -16.87 -17.64 -0.89
N LEU A 274 -15.56 -17.90 -0.79
CA LEU A 274 -14.70 -17.29 0.21
C LEU A 274 -14.71 -15.76 0.11
N ILE A 275 -14.58 -15.22 -1.11
CA ILE A 275 -14.56 -13.77 -1.34
C ILE A 275 -15.91 -13.15 -1.01
N ARG A 276 -17.04 -13.79 -1.35
CA ARG A 276 -18.36 -13.33 -0.93
C ARG A 276 -18.51 -13.26 0.58
N CYS A 277 -17.90 -14.19 1.32
CA CYS A 277 -17.87 -14.12 2.78
C CYS A 277 -17.08 -12.88 3.25
N VAL A 278 -15.95 -12.56 2.63
CA VAL A 278 -15.17 -11.34 2.92
C VAL A 278 -15.93 -10.08 2.51
N ASP A 279 -16.59 -10.07 1.36
CA ASP A 279 -17.40 -8.95 0.89
C ASP A 279 -18.63 -8.69 1.79
N ASN A 280 -19.20 -9.74 2.38
CA ASN A 280 -20.30 -9.58 3.36
C ASN A 280 -19.84 -8.96 4.67
N VAL A 281 -18.57 -9.12 5.04
CA VAL A 281 -17.92 -8.42 6.17
C VAL A 281 -17.49 -7.00 5.76
N ASN A 282 -17.55 -6.67 4.46
CA ASN A 282 -17.13 -5.39 3.94
C ASN A 282 -18.11 -4.27 4.36
N PRO A 283 -17.63 -3.17 4.98
CA PRO A 283 -18.46 -2.08 5.46
C PRO A 283 -19.34 -1.40 4.39
N SER A 284 -18.97 -1.52 3.11
CA SER A 284 -19.83 -1.00 2.02
C SER A 284 -21.14 -1.76 1.83
N ASN A 285 -21.29 -2.95 2.42
CA ASN A 285 -22.54 -3.72 2.46
C ASN A 285 -23.28 -3.55 3.80
N LEU A 286 -22.66 -2.92 4.79
CA LEU A 286 -23.35 -2.41 5.97
C LEU A 286 -24.02 -1.11 5.53
N CYS A 287 -25.27 -1.21 5.06
CA CYS A 287 -26.14 -0.04 4.94
C CYS A 287 -26.27 0.58 6.32
N PHE A 288 -25.52 1.61 6.58
CA PHE A 288 -25.86 2.56 7.63
C PHE A 288 -27.03 3.37 7.06
N ASP A 289 -28.26 3.00 7.41
CA ASP A 289 -29.40 3.89 7.32
C ASP A 289 -29.09 5.08 8.22
N ILE A 290 -28.63 6.19 7.60
CA ILE A 290 -28.46 7.50 8.24
C ILE A 290 -29.75 8.28 8.04
#